data_8fd572537ec30d89d11bad53c0a28b5c
#
_entry.id   8fd572537ec30d89d11bad53c0a28b5c
#
_cell.length_a   1.000
_cell.length_b   1.000
_cell.length_c   1.000
_cell.angle_alpha   90.00
_cell.angle_beta   90.00
_cell.angle_gamma   90.00
#
_symmetry.space_group_name_H-M   'P 1'
#
loop_
_entity.id
_entity.type
_entity.pdbx_description
1 polymer ?
#
loop_
_entity_poly.entity_id
_entity_poly.type
_entity_poly.pdbx_seq_one_letter_code
_entity_poly.pdbx_strand_id
1 'polypeptide(L)'
;NSLRMYRMRFCDEYGELVLCYDSKHYWRRDYYPEYKHSRKKGRDSSSNDWNAIFTVLNAIKAELKEFFPYKHLEVYGAEADDIIAALCGELEFDNGKTLILSGDKDFIQLQKFRNVTQYSPITKKFVNGVDPDIYLSEHVLKGDNSDGVPNVLSPDNTFVDGIRQKPLSKKKIAAMIDGDFPND
;
A
#
# COMPACT_ATOMS: atom_id res chain seq x y z
N ASN A 1 0.15 -20.91 9.46
CA ASN A 1 1.30 -21.55 8.78
C ASN A 1 2.13 -20.59 7.92
N SER A 2 1.51 -19.68 7.17
CA SER A 2 2.25 -18.78 6.26
C SER A 2 3.23 -17.85 6.98
N LEU A 3 2.83 -17.21 8.08
CA LEU A 3 3.72 -16.32 8.85
C LEU A 3 4.95 -17.07 9.37
N ARG A 4 4.75 -18.25 9.94
CA ARG A 4 5.87 -19.09 10.40
C ARG A 4 6.81 -19.47 9.25
N MET A 5 6.26 -19.83 8.11
CA MET A 5 7.06 -20.18 6.91
C MET A 5 7.93 -18.99 6.45
N TYR A 6 7.36 -17.79 6.37
CA TYR A 6 8.12 -16.60 5.97
C TYR A 6 9.15 -16.20 7.03
N ARG A 7 8.80 -16.28 8.32
CA ARG A 7 9.78 -16.07 9.39
C ARG A 7 10.96 -17.03 9.25
N MET A 8 10.71 -18.33 9.13
CA MET A 8 11.78 -19.34 8.97
C MET A 8 12.62 -19.14 7.72
N ARG A 9 12.04 -18.60 6.66
CA ARG A 9 12.74 -18.40 5.39
C ARG A 9 13.64 -17.17 5.40
N PHE A 10 13.26 -16.12 6.10
CA PHE A 10 13.85 -14.81 5.93
C PHE A 10 14.47 -14.22 7.20
N CYS A 11 14.24 -14.77 8.39
CA CYS A 11 14.69 -14.16 9.64
C CYS A 11 16.22 -14.07 9.76
N ASP A 12 16.97 -15.01 9.20
CA ASP A 12 18.43 -15.02 9.28
C ASP A 12 19.05 -13.85 8.51
N GLU A 13 18.38 -13.38 7.44
CA GLU A 13 18.87 -12.27 6.61
C GLU A 13 18.25 -10.92 6.98
N TYR A 14 16.95 -10.91 7.38
CA TYR A 14 16.17 -9.69 7.56
C TYR A 14 15.71 -9.46 9.00
N GLY A 15 16.02 -10.38 9.92
CA GLY A 15 15.63 -10.25 11.31
C GLY A 15 14.18 -10.63 11.60
N GLU A 16 13.64 -10.12 12.70
CA GLU A 16 12.33 -10.53 13.21
C GLU A 16 11.16 -9.99 12.38
N LEU A 17 10.10 -10.80 12.30
CA LEU A 17 8.88 -10.45 11.61
C LEU A 17 8.07 -9.43 12.41
N VAL A 18 7.72 -8.32 11.76
CA VAL A 18 6.84 -7.27 12.28
C VAL A 18 5.53 -7.29 11.53
N LEU A 19 4.40 -7.33 12.23
CA LEU A 19 3.06 -7.28 11.66
C LEU A 19 2.48 -5.87 11.83
N CYS A 20 2.25 -5.19 10.71
CA CYS A 20 1.66 -3.86 10.68
C CYS A 20 0.18 -3.95 10.36
N TYR A 21 -0.64 -3.17 11.06
CA TYR A 21 -2.09 -3.18 10.93
C TYR A 21 -2.64 -1.79 10.65
N ASP A 22 -3.67 -1.76 9.80
CA ASP A 22 -4.45 -0.54 9.57
C ASP A 22 -5.18 -0.11 10.84
N SER A 23 -5.18 1.19 11.11
CA SER A 23 -6.10 1.81 12.05
C SER A 23 -7.53 1.84 11.47
N LYS A 24 -8.53 1.88 12.34
CA LYS A 24 -9.93 2.09 11.91
C LYS A 24 -10.16 3.46 11.30
N HIS A 25 -9.44 4.45 11.78
CA HIS A 25 -9.39 5.80 11.25
C HIS A 25 -8.00 6.02 10.62
N TYR A 26 -7.93 6.71 9.50
CA TYR A 26 -6.67 7.07 8.86
C TYR A 26 -6.71 8.49 8.32
N TRP A 27 -5.60 9.17 8.47
CA TRP A 27 -5.40 10.59 8.25
C TRP A 27 -5.76 11.06 6.82
N ARG A 28 -5.63 10.17 5.81
CA ARG A 28 -5.92 10.51 4.42
C ARG A 28 -7.35 10.99 4.22
N ARG A 29 -8.31 10.49 5.00
CA ARG A 29 -9.71 10.94 4.93
C ARG A 29 -9.94 12.34 5.48
N ASP A 30 -9.06 12.84 6.32
CA ASP A 30 -9.16 14.19 6.86
C ASP A 30 -8.78 15.22 5.79
N TYR A 31 -7.90 14.84 4.84
CA TYR A 31 -7.48 15.67 3.70
C TYR A 31 -8.30 15.40 2.43
N TYR A 32 -8.70 14.16 2.19
CA TYR A 32 -9.44 13.73 1.02
C TYR A 32 -10.59 12.82 1.43
N PRO A 33 -11.78 13.40 1.70
CA PRO A 33 -12.95 12.63 2.19
C PRO A 33 -13.41 11.51 1.27
N GLU A 34 -13.18 11.62 -0.04
CA GLU A 34 -13.50 10.64 -1.05
C GLU A 34 -12.57 9.43 -1.07
N TYR A 35 -11.47 9.48 -0.31
CA TYR A 35 -10.50 8.39 -0.23
C TYR A 35 -11.16 7.06 0.16
N LYS A 36 -10.99 6.06 -0.71
CA LYS A 36 -11.59 4.72 -0.56
C LYS A 36 -13.13 4.70 -0.46
N HIS A 37 -13.81 5.76 -0.94
CA HIS A 37 -15.28 5.85 -0.88
C HIS A 37 -15.95 4.69 -1.64
N SER A 38 -15.44 4.33 -2.81
CA SER A 38 -15.97 3.24 -3.65
C SER A 38 -15.92 1.85 -2.99
N ARG A 39 -15.01 1.64 -2.02
CA ARG A 39 -14.86 0.35 -1.32
C ARG A 39 -16.10 -0.04 -0.53
N LYS A 40 -16.84 0.92 0.05
CA LYS A 40 -18.09 0.64 0.75
C LYS A 40 -19.14 0.13 -0.24
N LYS A 41 -19.35 0.85 -1.35
CA LYS A 41 -20.29 0.45 -2.41
C LYS A 41 -19.95 -0.94 -2.97
N GLY A 42 -18.66 -1.22 -3.19
CA GLY A 42 -18.20 -2.53 -3.64
C GLY A 42 -18.49 -3.65 -2.64
N ARG A 43 -18.35 -3.39 -1.33
CA ARG A 43 -18.73 -4.37 -0.29
C ARG A 43 -20.23 -4.60 -0.24
N ASP A 44 -21.02 -3.53 -0.29
CA ASP A 44 -22.48 -3.60 -0.21
C ASP A 44 -23.09 -4.36 -1.42
N SER A 45 -22.43 -4.32 -2.56
CA SER A 45 -22.82 -5.07 -3.78
C SER A 45 -22.24 -6.49 -3.87
N SER A 46 -21.38 -6.88 -2.93
CA SER A 46 -20.75 -8.20 -2.89
C SER A 46 -21.65 -9.24 -2.25
N SER A 47 -21.58 -10.49 -2.71
CA SER A 47 -22.23 -11.64 -2.05
C SER A 47 -21.53 -12.13 -0.78
N ASN A 48 -20.38 -11.54 -0.43
CA ASN A 48 -19.62 -11.94 0.75
C ASN A 48 -20.23 -11.36 2.04
N ASP A 49 -20.24 -12.16 3.10
CA ASP A 49 -20.55 -11.66 4.45
C ASP A 49 -19.33 -10.92 5.03
N TRP A 50 -19.25 -9.63 4.75
CA TRP A 50 -18.14 -8.79 5.22
C TRP A 50 -18.08 -8.65 6.74
N ASN A 51 -19.21 -8.77 7.45
CA ASN A 51 -19.23 -8.73 8.92
C ASN A 51 -18.54 -9.98 9.49
N ALA A 52 -18.88 -11.15 8.96
CA ALA A 52 -18.21 -12.39 9.34
C ALA A 52 -16.71 -12.34 9.01
N ILE A 53 -16.33 -11.84 7.82
CA ILE A 53 -14.92 -11.69 7.42
C ILE A 53 -14.16 -10.79 8.40
N PHE A 54 -14.69 -9.61 8.73
CA PHE A 54 -14.02 -8.71 9.69
C PHE A 54 -13.97 -9.28 11.10
N THR A 55 -14.99 -10.01 11.54
CA THR A 55 -15.00 -10.69 12.82
C THR A 55 -13.87 -11.71 12.91
N VAL A 56 -13.72 -12.53 11.88
CA VAL A 56 -12.62 -13.53 11.82
C VAL A 56 -11.25 -12.86 11.76
N LEU A 57 -11.08 -11.81 10.96
CA LEU A 57 -9.80 -11.08 10.87
C LEU A 57 -9.42 -10.45 12.22
N ASN A 58 -10.39 -9.88 12.95
CA ASN A 58 -10.14 -9.33 14.28
C ASN A 58 -9.78 -10.43 15.30
N ALA A 59 -10.43 -11.57 15.24
CA ALA A 59 -10.09 -12.72 16.09
C ALA A 59 -8.67 -13.22 15.81
N ILE A 60 -8.30 -13.39 14.53
CA ILE A 60 -6.94 -13.78 14.14
C ILE A 60 -5.91 -12.76 14.65
N LYS A 61 -6.20 -11.46 14.52
CA LYS A 61 -5.32 -10.41 15.03
C LYS A 61 -5.11 -10.50 16.53
N ALA A 62 -6.19 -10.75 17.30
CA ALA A 62 -6.12 -10.93 18.75
C ALA A 62 -5.28 -12.15 19.12
N GLU A 63 -5.54 -13.31 18.50
CA GLU A 63 -4.77 -14.54 18.73
C GLU A 63 -3.29 -14.36 18.39
N LEU A 64 -2.96 -13.67 17.29
CA LEU A 64 -1.57 -13.40 16.92
C LEU A 64 -0.87 -12.54 17.98
N LYS A 65 -1.56 -11.53 18.53
CA LYS A 65 -1.01 -10.68 19.61
C LYS A 65 -0.81 -11.44 20.92
N GLU A 66 -1.68 -12.39 21.24
CA GLU A 66 -1.68 -13.09 22.52
C GLU A 66 -0.74 -14.30 22.52
N PHE A 67 -0.73 -15.10 21.44
CA PHE A 67 -0.09 -16.41 21.44
C PHE A 67 1.17 -16.52 20.57
N PHE A 68 1.51 -15.49 19.79
CA PHE A 68 2.64 -15.57 18.87
C PHE A 68 3.73 -14.53 19.18
N PRO A 69 5.02 -14.90 19.02
CA PRO A 69 6.15 -14.04 19.38
C PRO A 69 6.47 -12.97 18.32
N TYR A 70 5.47 -12.52 17.57
CA TYR A 70 5.68 -11.49 16.56
C TYR A 70 5.59 -10.10 17.18
N LYS A 71 6.30 -9.14 16.58
CA LYS A 71 6.08 -7.72 16.89
C LYS A 71 4.84 -7.24 16.17
N HIS A 72 4.03 -6.44 16.85
CA HIS A 72 2.78 -5.91 16.33
C HIS A 72 2.77 -4.40 16.39
N LEU A 73 2.52 -3.74 15.27
CA LEU A 73 2.42 -2.30 15.18
C LEU A 73 1.04 -1.89 14.64
N GLU A 74 0.40 -1.02 15.38
CA GLU A 74 -0.85 -0.38 15.02
C GLU A 74 -0.82 1.03 15.61
N VAL A 75 -0.91 2.03 14.75
CA VAL A 75 -0.83 3.44 15.15
C VAL A 75 -2.15 4.11 14.80
N TYR A 76 -2.76 4.79 15.78
CA TYR A 76 -3.98 5.54 15.53
C TYR A 76 -3.76 6.58 14.43
N GLY A 77 -4.67 6.63 13.48
CA GLY A 77 -4.60 7.55 12.36
C GLY A 77 -3.74 7.07 11.18
N ALA A 78 -3.00 5.96 11.31
CA ALA A 78 -2.14 5.44 10.25
C ALA A 78 -2.69 4.16 9.60
N GLU A 79 -2.43 3.98 8.33
CA GLU A 79 -2.58 2.69 7.64
C GLU A 79 -1.30 1.85 7.82
N ALA A 80 -1.38 0.54 7.58
CA ALA A 80 -0.21 -0.34 7.65
C ALA A 80 0.92 0.12 6.73
N ASP A 81 0.57 0.68 5.57
CA ASP A 81 1.51 1.18 4.58
C ASP A 81 2.31 2.39 5.10
N ASP A 82 1.67 3.27 5.89
CA ASP A 82 2.35 4.40 6.54
C ASP A 82 3.37 3.91 7.57
N ILE A 83 2.99 2.91 8.36
CA ILE A 83 3.85 2.31 9.38
C ILE A 83 5.07 1.65 8.73
N ILE A 84 4.84 0.88 7.66
CA ILE A 84 5.91 0.22 6.89
C ILE A 84 6.85 1.26 6.28
N ALA A 85 6.32 2.33 5.70
CA ALA A 85 7.12 3.39 5.11
C ALA A 85 7.98 4.10 6.15
N ALA A 86 7.42 4.42 7.32
CA ALA A 86 8.16 5.03 8.43
C ALA A 86 9.28 4.11 8.92
N LEU A 87 9.01 2.82 9.11
CA LEU A 87 10.03 1.84 9.51
C LEU A 87 11.16 1.73 8.47
N CYS A 88 10.84 1.70 7.18
CA CYS A 88 11.85 1.65 6.12
C CYS A 88 12.78 2.86 6.15
N GLY A 89 12.23 4.06 6.38
CA GLY A 89 13.01 5.29 6.51
C GLY A 89 13.92 5.30 7.75
N GLU A 90 13.40 4.92 8.90
CA GLU A 90 14.17 4.85 10.14
C GLU A 90 15.29 3.80 10.09
N LEU A 91 15.01 2.63 9.53
CA LEU A 91 15.97 1.52 9.45
C LEU A 91 17.04 1.73 8.35
N GLU A 92 16.89 2.70 7.47
CA GLU A 92 17.91 3.00 6.46
C GLU A 92 19.28 3.30 7.07
N PHE A 93 19.30 3.92 8.24
CA PHE A 93 20.52 4.33 8.94
C PHE A 93 21.18 3.19 9.74
N ASP A 94 20.47 2.09 9.99
CA ASP A 94 20.96 0.99 10.83
C ASP A 94 21.80 -0.05 10.07
N ASN A 95 22.09 0.15 8.79
CA ASN A 95 22.75 -0.81 7.91
C ASN A 95 22.13 -2.23 7.87
N GLY A 96 20.93 -2.38 8.45
CA GLY A 96 20.16 -3.62 8.42
C GLY A 96 19.40 -3.77 7.10
N LYS A 97 19.21 -5.01 6.64
CA LYS A 97 18.35 -5.28 5.49
C LYS A 97 16.89 -5.31 5.92
N THR A 98 16.03 -4.70 5.13
CA THR A 98 14.58 -4.68 5.35
C THR A 98 13.86 -5.42 4.22
N LEU A 99 12.98 -6.35 4.57
CA LEU A 99 12.14 -7.07 3.62
C LEU A 99 10.67 -6.73 3.83
N ILE A 100 10.04 -6.16 2.82
CA ILE A 100 8.59 -5.95 2.78
C ILE A 100 7.94 -7.22 2.21
N LEU A 101 7.12 -7.90 3.03
CA LEU A 101 6.35 -9.08 2.61
C LEU A 101 4.96 -8.67 2.14
N SER A 102 4.87 -8.12 0.93
CA SER A 102 3.62 -7.67 0.33
C SER A 102 3.66 -7.78 -1.20
N GLY A 103 2.51 -8.12 -1.79
CA GLY A 103 2.32 -8.06 -3.25
C GLY A 103 1.85 -6.69 -3.74
N ASP A 104 1.64 -5.74 -2.84
CA ASP A 104 1.19 -4.40 -3.18
C ASP A 104 2.28 -3.64 -3.94
N LYS A 105 1.90 -3.04 -5.06
CA LYS A 105 2.82 -2.30 -5.92
C LYS A 105 3.21 -0.95 -5.34
N ASP A 106 2.41 -0.41 -4.42
CA ASP A 106 2.70 0.88 -3.81
C ASP A 106 3.99 0.86 -2.98
N PHE A 107 4.40 -0.32 -2.51
CA PHE A 107 5.70 -0.49 -1.86
C PHE A 107 6.91 -0.41 -2.80
N ILE A 108 6.73 -0.40 -4.13
CA ILE A 108 7.84 -0.20 -5.08
C ILE A 108 8.54 1.14 -4.78
N GLN A 109 7.80 2.19 -4.44
CA GLN A 109 8.36 3.49 -4.08
C GLN A 109 9.33 3.44 -2.88
N LEU A 110 9.20 2.46 -1.98
CA LEU A 110 10.07 2.29 -0.83
C LEU A 110 11.41 1.62 -1.19
N GLN A 111 11.53 1.04 -2.38
CA GLN A 111 12.81 0.49 -2.86
C GLN A 111 13.82 1.58 -3.23
N LYS A 112 13.48 2.87 -3.09
CA LYS A 112 14.42 3.99 -3.09
C LYS A 112 15.41 3.91 -1.92
N PHE A 113 15.02 3.32 -0.79
CA PHE A 113 15.91 3.04 0.32
C PHE A 113 16.80 1.84 -0.01
N ARG A 114 18.12 2.01 0.10
CA ARG A 114 19.12 1.03 -0.36
C ARG A 114 19.04 -0.34 0.30
N ASN A 115 18.55 -0.37 1.54
CA ASN A 115 18.42 -1.58 2.36
C ASN A 115 17.06 -2.27 2.22
N VAL A 116 16.13 -1.72 1.43
CA VAL A 116 14.76 -2.25 1.30
C VAL A 116 14.62 -3.11 0.06
N THR A 117 14.07 -4.30 0.26
CA THR A 117 13.62 -5.20 -0.79
C THR A 117 12.16 -5.59 -0.57
N GLN A 118 11.49 -6.01 -1.62
CA GLN A 118 10.10 -6.44 -1.56
C GLN A 118 9.95 -7.86 -2.10
N TYR A 119 9.21 -8.70 -1.36
CA TYR A 119 8.84 -10.04 -1.78
C TYR A 119 7.32 -10.18 -1.83
N SER A 120 6.79 -10.60 -2.96
CA SER A 120 5.37 -10.86 -3.13
C SER A 120 5.01 -12.28 -2.68
N PRO A 121 4.23 -12.44 -1.61
CA PRO A 121 3.73 -13.75 -1.17
C PRO A 121 2.81 -14.42 -2.20
N ILE A 122 2.14 -13.63 -3.05
CA ILE A 122 1.21 -14.09 -4.07
C ILE A 122 1.97 -14.75 -5.22
N THR A 123 2.93 -14.03 -5.80
CA THR A 123 3.74 -14.54 -6.92
C THR A 123 4.92 -15.39 -6.48
N LYS A 124 5.25 -15.38 -5.19
CA LYS A 124 6.41 -16.06 -4.56
C LYS A 124 7.74 -15.61 -5.17
N LYS A 125 7.84 -14.32 -5.53
CA LYS A 125 9.03 -13.71 -6.17
C LYS A 125 9.38 -12.38 -5.52
N PHE A 126 10.66 -12.01 -5.61
CA PHE A 126 11.07 -10.64 -5.34
C PHE A 126 10.52 -9.70 -6.41
N VAL A 127 10.11 -8.51 -6.00
CA VAL A 127 9.64 -7.44 -6.88
C VAL A 127 10.84 -6.57 -7.24
N ASN A 128 11.29 -6.64 -8.47
CA ASN A 128 12.50 -5.96 -8.95
C ASN A 128 12.26 -5.32 -10.32
N GLY A 129 13.20 -4.47 -10.76
CA GLY A 129 13.30 -3.99 -12.14
C GLY A 129 12.41 -2.80 -12.47
N VAL A 130 11.86 -2.13 -11.46
CA VAL A 130 11.12 -0.88 -11.62
C VAL A 130 11.87 0.20 -10.86
N ASP A 131 12.13 1.33 -11.50
CA ASP A 131 12.69 2.51 -10.84
C ASP A 131 11.65 3.12 -9.90
N PRO A 132 11.96 3.27 -8.59
CA PRO A 132 11.00 3.75 -7.60
C PRO A 132 10.50 5.18 -7.84
N ASP A 133 11.37 6.06 -8.32
CA ASP A 133 11.04 7.47 -8.54
C ASP A 133 10.17 7.64 -9.80
N ILE A 134 10.50 6.89 -10.85
CA ILE A 134 9.66 6.83 -12.06
C ILE A 134 8.29 6.22 -11.70
N TYR A 135 8.28 5.13 -10.94
CA TYR A 135 7.03 4.50 -10.51
C TYR A 135 6.14 5.49 -9.75
N LEU A 136 6.71 6.19 -8.76
CA LEU A 136 5.97 7.17 -7.96
C LEU A 136 5.42 8.30 -8.84
N SER A 137 6.23 8.85 -9.74
CA SER A 137 5.84 9.92 -10.65
C SER A 137 4.69 9.50 -11.56
N GLU A 138 4.79 8.31 -12.17
CA GLU A 138 3.71 7.75 -12.99
C GLU A 138 2.43 7.54 -12.17
N HIS A 139 2.56 7.03 -10.94
CA HIS A 139 1.44 6.71 -10.07
C HIS A 139 0.69 7.98 -9.64
N VAL A 140 1.41 9.03 -9.25
CA VAL A 140 0.83 10.34 -8.89
C VAL A 140 0.05 10.93 -10.06
N LEU A 141 0.60 10.91 -11.27
CA LEU A 141 -0.07 11.44 -12.45
C LEU A 141 -1.30 10.62 -12.86
N LYS A 142 -1.20 9.32 -12.77
CA LYS A 142 -2.25 8.37 -13.17
C LYS A 142 -3.41 8.31 -12.18
N GLY A 143 -3.15 8.60 -10.91
CA GLY A 143 -4.07 8.35 -9.80
C GLY A 143 -4.24 6.86 -9.48
N ASP A 144 -5.09 6.57 -8.51
CA ASP A 144 -5.44 5.21 -8.09
C ASP A 144 -6.96 5.01 -8.00
N ASN A 145 -7.50 4.27 -8.96
CA ASN A 145 -8.92 3.95 -9.00
C ASN A 145 -9.38 3.12 -7.80
N SER A 146 -8.51 2.27 -7.24
CA SER A 146 -8.84 1.40 -6.10
C SER A 146 -9.00 2.19 -4.82
N ASP A 147 -8.28 3.29 -4.70
CA ASP A 147 -8.31 4.22 -3.58
C ASP A 147 -9.20 5.44 -3.83
N GLY A 148 -9.80 5.51 -5.02
CA GLY A 148 -10.73 6.58 -5.39
C GLY A 148 -10.02 7.89 -5.75
N VAL A 149 -8.73 7.84 -6.08
CA VAL A 149 -7.93 9.00 -6.48
C VAL A 149 -7.91 9.10 -8.01
N PRO A 150 -8.55 10.12 -8.61
CA PRO A 150 -8.54 10.31 -10.06
C PRO A 150 -7.15 10.73 -10.56
N ASN A 151 -6.94 10.61 -11.88
CA ASN A 151 -5.72 11.10 -12.49
C ASN A 151 -5.65 12.65 -12.43
N VAL A 152 -4.46 13.19 -12.57
CA VAL A 152 -4.15 14.62 -12.43
C VAL A 152 -4.98 15.56 -13.33
N LEU A 153 -5.55 15.06 -14.43
CA LEU A 153 -6.38 15.84 -15.35
C LEU A 153 -7.87 15.86 -14.98
N SER A 154 -8.26 15.11 -13.96
CA SER A 154 -9.66 14.90 -13.57
C SER A 154 -9.95 15.52 -12.21
N PRO A 155 -11.16 16.07 -12.00
CA PRO A 155 -11.55 16.59 -10.68
C PRO A 155 -11.56 15.51 -9.59
N ASP A 156 -11.36 15.89 -8.34
CA ASP A 156 -11.28 14.99 -7.19
C ASP A 156 -12.58 14.19 -6.96
N ASN A 157 -13.73 14.78 -7.27
CA ASN A 157 -15.04 14.14 -7.13
C ASN A 157 -15.41 13.18 -8.29
N THR A 158 -14.52 12.99 -9.25
CA THR A 158 -14.79 12.21 -10.49
C THR A 158 -15.44 10.85 -10.21
N PHE A 159 -14.91 10.09 -9.25
CA PHE A 159 -15.44 8.74 -8.95
C PHE A 159 -16.69 8.75 -8.08
N VAL A 160 -16.87 9.77 -7.24
CA VAL A 160 -18.05 9.94 -6.39
C VAL A 160 -19.26 10.28 -7.24
N ASP A 161 -19.08 11.17 -8.20
CA ASP A 161 -20.14 11.61 -9.10
C ASP A 161 -20.36 10.63 -10.27
N GLY A 162 -19.57 9.55 -10.35
CA GLY A 162 -19.66 8.58 -11.42
C GLY A 162 -19.25 9.12 -12.80
N ILE A 163 -18.44 10.17 -12.82
CA ILE A 163 -17.94 10.80 -14.04
C ILE A 163 -16.76 10.00 -14.60
N ARG A 164 -16.65 9.93 -15.92
CA ARG A 164 -15.49 9.30 -16.54
C ARG A 164 -14.28 10.21 -16.44
N GLN A 165 -13.14 9.66 -16.01
CA GLN A 165 -11.87 10.39 -15.99
C GLN A 165 -11.48 10.92 -17.37
N LYS A 166 -10.81 12.08 -17.40
CA LYS A 166 -10.14 12.57 -18.61
C LYS A 166 -9.10 11.54 -19.07
N PRO A 167 -8.99 11.27 -20.40
CA PRO A 167 -8.03 10.30 -20.92
C PRO A 167 -6.58 10.75 -20.66
N LEU A 168 -5.82 9.89 -20.01
CA LEU A 168 -4.39 10.09 -19.76
C LEU A 168 -3.61 8.86 -20.28
N SER A 169 -2.97 9.02 -21.44
CA SER A 169 -2.18 7.96 -22.06
C SER A 169 -0.78 7.86 -21.45
N LYS A 170 -0.17 6.67 -21.56
CA LYS A 170 1.23 6.49 -21.12
C LYS A 170 2.20 7.47 -21.78
N LYS A 171 1.97 7.82 -23.06
CA LYS A 171 2.79 8.80 -23.77
C LYS A 171 2.68 10.20 -23.14
N LYS A 172 1.45 10.61 -22.74
CA LYS A 172 1.25 11.88 -22.02
C LYS A 172 1.91 11.88 -20.65
N ILE A 173 1.80 10.76 -19.90
CA ILE A 173 2.47 10.62 -18.60
C ILE A 173 3.98 10.79 -18.76
N ALA A 174 4.60 10.09 -19.70
CA ALA A 174 6.03 10.21 -19.97
C ALA A 174 6.43 11.66 -20.31
N ALA A 175 5.68 12.33 -21.21
CA ALA A 175 5.93 13.73 -21.55
C ALA A 175 5.82 14.66 -20.31
N MET A 176 4.83 14.44 -19.45
CA MET A 176 4.66 15.23 -18.21
C MET A 176 5.82 15.00 -17.22
N ILE A 177 6.35 13.78 -17.13
CA ILE A 177 7.54 13.48 -16.30
C ILE A 177 8.77 14.21 -16.85
N ASP A 178 8.88 14.32 -18.18
CA ASP A 178 9.96 15.06 -18.86
C ASP A 178 9.78 16.59 -18.81
N GLY A 179 8.69 17.08 -18.20
CA GLY A 179 8.41 18.51 -18.02
C GLY A 179 7.47 19.14 -19.06
N ASP A 180 6.90 18.34 -19.94
CA ASP A 180 5.96 18.75 -20.99
C ASP A 180 4.51 18.67 -20.47
N PHE A 181 4.08 19.66 -19.69
CA PHE A 181 2.70 19.73 -19.24
C PHE A 181 1.77 20.23 -20.34
N PRO A 182 0.58 19.62 -20.52
CA PRO A 182 -0.39 20.14 -21.47
C PRO A 182 -0.82 21.55 -21.06
N ASN A 183 -0.74 22.48 -21.99
CA ASN A 183 -1.40 23.79 -21.83
C ASN A 183 -2.92 23.57 -21.77
N ASP A 184 -3.58 24.26 -20.85
CA ASP A 184 -5.06 24.25 -20.69
C ASP A 184 -5.79 24.70 -21.96
#